data_26f1a25d8d1c61cae602e826e5ef2ec1
#
_entry.id   26f1a25d8d1c61cae602e826e5ef2ec1
#
_cell.length_a   1.000
_cell.length_b   1.000
_cell.length_c   1.000
_cell.angle_alpha   90.00
_cell.angle_beta   90.00
_cell.angle_gamma   90.00
#
_symmetry.space_group_name_H-M   'P 1'
#
loop_
_entity.id
_entity.type
_entity.pdbx_description
1 polymer ?
#
loop_
_entity_poly.entity_id
_entity_poly.type
_entity_poly.pdbx_seq_one_letter_code
_entity_poly.pdbx_strand_id
1 'polypeptide(L)'
;MANKQALIIGLGQFGMALARTLSERGVEVLAVDRSRARVQNASAFCAEAACFDAADEESLQRTAPDRRDLCVCAIGNEARESAILVTALLRQMGAPRVVARATDDLTERILSMVGAHQIVNPERAFGERLASRLLYDEILEELPLGPDLMLTEIRPPETFVGRTLAELRLQERFNVNVIAIRRGGRGVGAALVPSPDRALAGDDLLLVASSPEAIRNLLERT
;
A
#
# COMPACT_ATOMS: atom_id res chain seq x y z
N MET A 1 13.31 22.95 -3.69
CA MET A 1 12.19 22.53 -2.83
C MET A 1 12.79 21.99 -1.55
N ALA A 2 12.28 22.35 -0.37
CA ALA A 2 12.77 21.76 0.88
C ALA A 2 12.56 20.24 0.83
N ASN A 3 13.57 19.47 1.25
CA ASN A 3 13.44 18.02 1.34
C ASN A 3 12.37 17.69 2.39
N LYS A 4 11.46 16.79 2.05
CA LYS A 4 10.46 16.29 3.02
C LYS A 4 11.15 15.54 4.16
N GLN A 5 10.68 15.75 5.37
CA GLN A 5 11.21 15.13 6.58
C GLN A 5 10.21 14.11 7.14
N ALA A 6 10.70 12.90 7.45
CA ALA A 6 9.89 11.84 8.05
C ALA A 6 10.52 11.29 9.31
N LEU A 7 9.69 11.01 10.32
CA LEU A 7 10.03 10.27 11.51
C LEU A 7 9.40 8.87 11.43
N ILE A 8 10.22 7.82 11.44
CA ILE A 8 9.78 6.42 11.41
C ILE A 8 10.11 5.75 12.74
N ILE A 9 9.10 5.33 13.48
CA ILE A 9 9.23 4.70 14.80
C ILE A 9 8.86 3.22 14.71
N GLY A 10 9.80 2.36 15.07
CA GLY A 10 9.70 0.91 14.94
C GLY A 10 10.31 0.42 13.63
N LEU A 11 11.49 -0.19 13.73
CA LEU A 11 12.29 -0.69 12.61
C LEU A 11 12.18 -2.22 12.47
N GLY A 12 10.94 -2.74 12.63
CA GLY A 12 10.59 -4.08 12.18
C GLY A 12 10.65 -4.19 10.65
N GLN A 13 10.20 -5.32 10.08
CA GLN A 13 10.22 -5.52 8.62
C GLN A 13 9.54 -4.39 7.86
N PHE A 14 8.33 -4.01 8.28
CA PHE A 14 7.56 -2.93 7.64
C PHE A 14 8.25 -1.56 7.78
N GLY A 15 8.61 -1.15 9.02
CA GLY A 15 9.23 0.15 9.26
C GLY A 15 10.59 0.29 8.59
N MET A 16 11.41 -0.76 8.58
CA MET A 16 12.71 -0.78 7.91
C MET A 16 12.57 -0.63 6.39
N ALA A 17 11.64 -1.37 5.78
CA ALA A 17 11.36 -1.27 4.34
C ALA A 17 10.84 0.12 3.97
N LEU A 18 9.92 0.67 4.76
CA LEU A 18 9.37 2.01 4.56
C LEU A 18 10.47 3.09 4.68
N ALA A 19 11.29 3.04 5.74
CA ALA A 19 12.37 3.98 5.96
C ALA A 19 13.36 3.98 4.79
N ARG A 20 13.76 2.80 4.32
CA ARG A 20 14.65 2.64 3.16
C ARG A 20 14.05 3.27 1.90
N THR A 21 12.81 2.89 1.57
CA THR A 21 12.14 3.38 0.36
C THR A 21 11.96 4.90 0.36
N LEU A 22 11.63 5.49 1.51
CA LEU A 22 11.52 6.95 1.64
C LEU A 22 12.88 7.63 1.47
N SER A 23 13.94 7.09 2.07
CA SER A 23 15.31 7.61 1.91
C SER A 23 15.78 7.56 0.45
N GLU A 24 15.55 6.44 -0.25
CA GLU A 24 15.87 6.27 -1.66
C GLU A 24 15.12 7.26 -2.57
N ARG A 25 13.95 7.74 -2.12
CA ARG A 25 13.15 8.78 -2.80
C ARG A 25 13.51 10.21 -2.40
N GLY A 26 14.58 10.39 -1.64
CA GLY A 26 15.09 11.71 -1.23
C GLY A 26 14.37 12.34 -0.04
N VAL A 27 13.63 11.56 0.76
CA VAL A 27 13.07 12.03 2.04
C VAL A 27 14.13 11.93 3.12
N GLU A 28 14.30 12.98 3.93
CA GLU A 28 15.15 12.95 5.12
C GLU A 28 14.48 12.17 6.23
N VAL A 29 14.92 10.93 6.44
CA VAL A 29 14.32 10.02 7.41
C VAL A 29 15.12 10.02 8.71
N LEU A 30 14.44 10.31 9.84
CA LEU A 30 14.88 9.95 11.19
C LEU A 30 14.23 8.61 11.55
N ALA A 31 15.06 7.57 11.73
CA ALA A 31 14.62 6.22 12.07
C ALA A 31 14.84 5.94 13.57
N VAL A 32 13.81 5.45 14.26
CA VAL A 32 13.85 5.21 15.72
C VAL A 32 13.42 3.79 16.03
N ASP A 33 14.20 3.10 16.87
CA ASP A 33 13.85 1.80 17.46
C ASP A 33 14.56 1.62 18.80
N ARG A 34 14.01 0.81 19.69
CA ARG A 34 14.66 0.42 20.95
C ARG A 34 15.80 -0.58 20.73
N SER A 35 15.86 -1.25 19.59
CA SER A 35 16.90 -2.22 19.24
C SER A 35 18.09 -1.54 18.58
N ARG A 36 19.24 -1.55 19.25
CA ARG A 36 20.49 -1.01 18.73
C ARG A 36 20.89 -1.63 17.38
N ALA A 37 20.66 -2.93 17.21
CA ALA A 37 20.98 -3.63 15.96
C ALA A 37 20.12 -3.11 14.78
N ARG A 38 18.83 -2.87 14.99
CA ARG A 38 17.95 -2.32 13.95
C ARG A 38 18.33 -0.89 13.59
N VAL A 39 18.63 -0.07 14.59
CA VAL A 39 19.11 1.31 14.39
C VAL A 39 20.42 1.33 13.61
N GLN A 40 21.37 0.46 13.95
CA GLN A 40 22.62 0.33 13.20
C GLN A 40 22.39 -0.04 11.73
N ASN A 41 21.43 -0.91 11.44
CA ASN A 41 21.08 -1.26 10.06
C ASN A 41 20.44 -0.08 9.32
N ALA A 42 19.58 0.70 9.98
CA ALA A 42 18.92 1.86 9.39
C ALA A 42 19.90 3.02 9.13
N SER A 43 20.94 3.18 9.96
CA SER A 43 21.94 4.26 9.81
C SER A 43 22.73 4.17 8.51
N ALA A 44 22.71 3.02 7.83
CA ALA A 44 23.38 2.87 6.54
C ALA A 44 22.70 3.61 5.38
N PHE A 45 21.42 4.00 5.53
CA PHE A 45 20.64 4.61 4.44
C PHE A 45 19.71 5.75 4.90
N CYS A 46 19.40 5.87 6.20
CA CYS A 46 18.64 7.00 6.73
C CYS A 46 19.55 8.21 7.00
N ALA A 47 18.98 9.41 6.92
CA ALA A 47 19.70 10.64 7.27
C ALA A 47 20.13 10.65 8.74
N GLU A 48 19.25 10.14 9.62
CA GLU A 48 19.51 10.00 11.05
C GLU A 48 18.90 8.69 11.56
N ALA A 49 19.51 8.09 12.57
CA ALA A 49 18.98 6.92 13.28
C ALA A 49 19.26 7.03 14.79
N ALA A 50 18.25 6.81 15.62
CA ALA A 50 18.34 6.96 17.06
C ALA A 50 17.79 5.74 17.82
N CYS A 51 18.48 5.35 18.89
CA CYS A 51 18.13 4.18 19.69
C CYS A 51 17.57 4.62 21.05
N PHE A 52 16.24 4.56 21.19
CA PHE A 52 15.54 4.82 22.45
C PHE A 52 14.14 4.20 22.43
N ASP A 53 13.47 4.18 23.58
CA ASP A 53 12.07 3.79 23.69
C ASP A 53 11.18 4.99 23.36
N ALA A 54 10.45 4.92 22.25
CA ALA A 54 9.57 5.99 21.79
C ALA A 54 8.35 6.22 22.73
N ALA A 55 8.08 5.33 23.67
CA ALA A 55 7.12 5.55 24.76
C ALA A 55 7.63 6.53 25.82
N ASP A 56 8.93 6.83 25.86
CA ASP A 56 9.50 7.90 26.66
C ASP A 56 9.24 9.26 25.99
N GLU A 57 8.34 10.02 26.59
CA GLU A 57 7.84 11.29 26.05
C GLU A 57 8.97 12.31 25.82
N GLU A 58 9.93 12.40 26.75
CA GLU A 58 11.04 13.37 26.65
C GLU A 58 11.95 13.04 25.44
N SER A 59 12.29 11.76 25.25
CA SER A 59 13.09 11.31 24.12
C SER A 59 12.36 11.48 22.79
N LEU A 60 11.05 11.21 22.77
CA LEU A 60 10.24 11.41 21.57
C LEU A 60 10.13 12.89 21.21
N GLN A 61 9.95 13.78 22.18
CA GLN A 61 9.87 15.22 21.94
C GLN A 61 11.16 15.80 21.32
N ARG A 62 12.32 15.24 21.66
CA ARG A 62 13.61 15.65 21.08
C ARG A 62 13.71 15.37 19.57
N THR A 63 12.87 14.51 19.03
CA THR A 63 12.79 14.25 17.59
C THR A 63 12.03 15.34 16.82
N ALA A 64 11.43 16.31 17.52
CA ALA A 64 10.64 17.42 17.01
C ALA A 64 9.53 16.95 16.03
N PRO A 65 8.54 16.17 16.51
CA PRO A 65 7.49 15.60 15.66
C PRO A 65 6.63 16.68 14.95
N ASP A 66 6.47 17.84 15.58
CA ASP A 66 5.75 19.02 15.05
C ASP A 66 6.41 19.64 13.82
N ARG A 67 7.69 19.38 13.60
CA ARG A 67 8.49 19.90 12.48
C ARG A 67 8.67 18.88 11.34
N ARG A 68 8.17 17.64 11.51
CA ARG A 68 8.27 16.61 10.49
C ARG A 68 7.02 16.62 9.60
N ASP A 69 7.19 16.51 8.29
CA ASP A 69 6.05 16.39 7.36
C ASP A 69 5.23 15.13 7.57
N LEU A 70 5.88 14.07 8.08
CA LEU A 70 5.28 12.75 8.27
C LEU A 70 5.89 12.05 9.50
N CYS A 71 5.02 11.57 10.40
CA CYS A 71 5.39 10.68 11.49
C CYS A 71 4.69 9.32 11.29
N VAL A 72 5.45 8.24 11.34
CA VAL A 72 4.91 6.88 11.18
C VAL A 72 5.23 6.05 12.41
N CYS A 73 4.19 5.60 13.11
CA CYS A 73 4.29 4.57 14.13
C CYS A 73 4.15 3.20 13.47
N ALA A 74 5.29 2.56 13.18
CA ALA A 74 5.39 1.25 12.54
C ALA A 74 5.60 0.10 13.56
N ILE A 75 5.33 0.36 14.83
CA ILE A 75 5.44 -0.63 15.92
C ILE A 75 4.43 -1.77 15.67
N GLY A 76 4.88 -3.00 15.80
CA GLY A 76 4.07 -4.20 15.55
C GLY A 76 3.32 -4.71 16.78
N ASN A 77 2.71 -5.88 16.60
CA ASN A 77 1.79 -6.48 17.58
C ASN A 77 2.44 -6.83 18.93
N GLU A 78 3.76 -7.10 18.94
CA GLU A 78 4.51 -7.46 20.15
C GLU A 78 4.54 -6.32 21.18
N ALA A 79 4.20 -5.08 20.78
CA ALA A 79 4.20 -3.89 21.62
C ALA A 79 2.99 -3.00 21.31
N ARG A 80 1.78 -3.58 21.25
CA ARG A 80 0.52 -2.87 20.95
C ARG A 80 0.29 -1.64 21.82
N GLU A 81 0.50 -1.77 23.12
CA GLU A 81 0.33 -0.66 24.08
C GLU A 81 1.28 0.49 23.72
N SER A 82 2.54 0.19 23.41
CA SER A 82 3.50 1.20 22.95
C SER A 82 3.07 1.86 21.65
N ALA A 83 2.50 1.10 20.68
CA ALA A 83 2.01 1.66 19.43
C ALA A 83 0.88 2.68 19.64
N ILE A 84 -0.05 2.38 20.55
CA ILE A 84 -1.15 3.28 20.92
C ILE A 84 -0.61 4.53 21.62
N LEU A 85 0.25 4.34 22.64
CA LEU A 85 0.83 5.44 23.40
C LEU A 85 1.67 6.37 22.49
N VAL A 86 2.56 5.82 21.68
CA VAL A 86 3.40 6.59 20.75
C VAL A 86 2.54 7.37 19.76
N THR A 87 1.47 6.76 19.23
CA THR A 87 0.54 7.45 18.32
C THR A 87 -0.15 8.63 19.02
N ALA A 88 -0.62 8.44 20.26
CA ALA A 88 -1.22 9.51 21.06
C ALA A 88 -0.22 10.64 21.36
N LEU A 89 1.02 10.30 21.76
CA LEU A 89 2.09 11.29 22.01
C LEU A 89 2.42 12.09 20.76
N LEU A 90 2.58 11.46 19.59
CA LEU A 90 2.81 12.16 18.32
C LEU A 90 1.68 13.16 18.01
N ARG A 91 0.44 12.78 18.26
CA ARG A 91 -0.72 13.68 18.10
C ARG A 91 -0.69 14.84 19.09
N GLN A 92 -0.42 14.55 20.37
CA GLN A 92 -0.31 15.56 21.42
C GLN A 92 0.83 16.56 21.15
N MET A 93 1.96 16.08 20.60
CA MET A 93 3.12 16.90 20.22
C MET A 93 2.90 17.70 18.92
N GLY A 94 1.72 17.63 18.29
CA GLY A 94 1.37 18.43 17.14
C GLY A 94 1.93 17.94 15.81
N ALA A 95 2.30 16.65 15.69
CA ALA A 95 2.75 16.09 14.43
C ALA A 95 1.71 16.32 13.31
N PRO A 96 2.06 16.97 12.18
CA PRO A 96 1.12 17.38 11.13
C PRO A 96 0.41 16.20 10.48
N ARG A 97 1.12 15.09 10.32
CA ARG A 97 0.59 13.85 9.75
C ARG A 97 1.12 12.64 10.50
N VAL A 98 0.22 11.90 11.13
CA VAL A 98 0.52 10.65 11.85
C VAL A 98 -0.09 9.48 11.12
N VAL A 99 0.74 8.55 10.68
CA VAL A 99 0.34 7.25 10.15
C VAL A 99 0.65 6.18 11.19
N ALA A 100 -0.30 5.31 11.49
CA ALA A 100 -0.10 4.24 12.46
C ALA A 100 -0.37 2.86 11.85
N ARG A 101 0.44 1.88 12.21
CA ARG A 101 0.24 0.49 11.81
C ARG A 101 -0.70 -0.20 12.79
N ALA A 102 -1.80 -0.73 12.28
CA ALA A 102 -2.66 -1.67 13.00
C ALA A 102 -2.34 -3.10 12.56
N THR A 103 -2.59 -4.06 13.45
CA THR A 103 -2.42 -5.50 13.18
C THR A 103 -3.75 -6.26 13.28
N ASP A 104 -4.77 -5.62 13.83
CA ASP A 104 -6.14 -6.15 13.98
C ASP A 104 -7.15 -4.99 14.06
N ASP A 105 -8.45 -5.33 13.92
CA ASP A 105 -9.56 -4.38 13.87
C ASP A 105 -9.75 -3.60 15.18
N LEU A 106 -9.43 -4.21 16.33
CA LEU A 106 -9.53 -3.52 17.62
C LEU A 106 -8.46 -2.43 17.72
N THR A 107 -7.23 -2.77 17.35
CA THR A 107 -6.11 -1.80 17.32
C THR A 107 -6.40 -0.69 16.34
N GLU A 108 -6.95 -0.99 15.16
CA GLU A 108 -7.35 0.01 14.16
C GLU A 108 -8.34 1.02 14.74
N ARG A 109 -9.40 0.55 15.40
CA ARG A 109 -10.38 1.43 16.07
C ARG A 109 -9.76 2.28 17.16
N ILE A 110 -8.87 1.71 18.00
CA ILE A 110 -8.20 2.46 19.06
C ILE A 110 -7.29 3.53 18.46
N LEU A 111 -6.47 3.21 17.45
CA LEU A 111 -5.59 4.16 16.79
C LEU A 111 -6.37 5.30 16.11
N SER A 112 -7.56 5.02 15.59
CA SER A 112 -8.48 6.05 15.08
C SER A 112 -8.95 6.98 16.20
N MET A 113 -9.35 6.44 17.36
CA MET A 113 -9.82 7.23 18.50
C MET A 113 -8.71 8.09 19.11
N VAL A 114 -7.46 7.64 19.12
CA VAL A 114 -6.33 8.45 19.61
C VAL A 114 -5.84 9.45 18.57
N GLY A 115 -6.47 9.48 17.38
CA GLY A 115 -6.31 10.54 16.39
C GLY A 115 -5.25 10.30 15.34
N ALA A 116 -4.88 9.06 15.02
CA ALA A 116 -4.08 8.78 13.83
C ALA A 116 -4.77 9.33 12.58
N HIS A 117 -4.03 10.02 11.73
CA HIS A 117 -4.59 10.59 10.50
C HIS A 117 -4.81 9.52 9.42
N GLN A 118 -4.03 8.46 9.47
CA GLN A 118 -4.14 7.32 8.58
C GLN A 118 -3.70 6.06 9.33
N ILE A 119 -4.44 4.98 9.11
CA ILE A 119 -4.12 3.68 9.68
C ILE A 119 -3.85 2.72 8.54
N VAL A 120 -2.84 1.90 8.68
CA VAL A 120 -2.45 0.90 7.68
C VAL A 120 -2.33 -0.48 8.33
N ASN A 121 -2.82 -1.48 7.65
CA ASN A 121 -2.61 -2.90 7.98
C ASN A 121 -1.92 -3.58 6.79
N PRO A 122 -0.58 -3.55 6.75
CA PRO A 122 0.18 -4.06 5.60
C PRO A 122 -0.03 -5.55 5.36
N GLU A 123 -0.18 -6.32 6.42
CA GLU A 123 -0.37 -7.76 6.37
C GLU A 123 -1.72 -8.11 5.73
N ARG A 124 -2.81 -7.47 6.16
CA ARG A 124 -4.14 -7.65 5.57
C ARG A 124 -4.15 -7.23 4.10
N ALA A 125 -3.68 -6.01 3.83
CA ALA A 125 -3.68 -5.48 2.47
C ALA A 125 -2.85 -6.32 1.49
N PHE A 126 -1.74 -6.92 1.95
CA PHE A 126 -0.96 -7.82 1.12
C PHE A 126 -1.63 -9.20 0.99
N GLY A 127 -2.17 -9.74 2.10
CA GLY A 127 -2.83 -11.05 2.13
C GLY A 127 -4.05 -11.11 1.20
N GLU A 128 -4.88 -10.08 1.21
CA GLU A 128 -6.06 -9.97 0.33
C GLU A 128 -5.65 -9.99 -1.14
N ARG A 129 -4.66 -9.16 -1.53
CA ARG A 129 -4.15 -9.14 -2.91
C ARG A 129 -3.49 -10.46 -3.32
N LEU A 130 -2.74 -11.08 -2.41
CA LEU A 130 -2.12 -12.37 -2.71
C LEU A 130 -3.17 -13.46 -2.88
N ALA A 131 -4.23 -13.47 -2.06
CA ALA A 131 -5.31 -14.44 -2.14
C ALA A 131 -6.02 -14.39 -3.51
N SER A 132 -6.36 -13.20 -4.01
CA SER A 132 -6.95 -13.04 -5.36
C SER A 132 -6.04 -13.64 -6.44
N ARG A 133 -4.74 -13.33 -6.39
CA ARG A 133 -3.75 -13.83 -7.35
C ARG A 133 -3.49 -15.34 -7.28
N LEU A 134 -3.73 -15.95 -6.12
CA LEU A 134 -3.59 -17.41 -5.94
C LEU A 134 -4.86 -18.16 -6.37
N LEU A 135 -6.01 -17.48 -6.33
CA LEU A 135 -7.29 -18.07 -6.74
C LEU A 135 -7.54 -17.96 -8.24
N TYR A 136 -7.05 -16.89 -8.87
CA TYR A 136 -7.28 -16.58 -10.28
C TYR A 136 -5.95 -16.28 -10.97
N ASP A 137 -5.47 -17.19 -11.78
CA ASP A 137 -4.18 -17.07 -12.51
C ASP A 137 -4.17 -15.89 -13.49
N GLU A 138 -5.33 -15.43 -13.91
CA GLU A 138 -5.49 -14.27 -14.78
C GLU A 138 -5.21 -12.96 -14.04
N ILE A 139 -5.44 -12.86 -12.73
CA ILE A 139 -5.23 -11.64 -11.95
C ILE A 139 -3.73 -11.42 -11.71
N LEU A 140 -3.22 -10.30 -12.20
CA LEU A 140 -1.81 -9.92 -12.02
C LEU A 140 -1.61 -8.91 -10.91
N GLU A 141 -2.45 -7.85 -10.88
CA GLU A 141 -2.40 -6.79 -9.88
C GLU A 141 -3.80 -6.25 -9.60
N GLU A 142 -4.02 -5.83 -8.37
CA GLU A 142 -5.25 -5.20 -7.92
C GLU A 142 -4.95 -3.92 -7.14
N LEU A 143 -5.64 -2.83 -7.49
CA LEU A 143 -5.55 -1.54 -6.81
C LEU A 143 -6.95 -1.09 -6.39
N PRO A 144 -7.30 -1.15 -5.11
CA PRO A 144 -8.58 -0.62 -4.64
C PRO A 144 -8.61 0.91 -4.77
N LEU A 145 -9.68 1.43 -5.38
CA LEU A 145 -9.97 2.87 -5.49
C LEU A 145 -11.05 3.31 -4.48
N GLY A 146 -11.73 2.37 -3.85
CA GLY A 146 -12.78 2.58 -2.88
C GLY A 146 -13.39 1.25 -2.46
N PRO A 147 -14.46 1.27 -1.64
CA PRO A 147 -15.08 0.04 -1.13
C PRO A 147 -15.63 -0.86 -2.24
N ASP A 148 -16.18 -0.26 -3.31
CA ASP A 148 -16.88 -0.97 -4.38
C ASP A 148 -16.22 -0.79 -5.75
N LEU A 149 -15.02 -0.21 -5.82
CA LEU A 149 -14.31 0.03 -7.07
C LEU A 149 -12.86 -0.38 -6.98
N MET A 150 -12.43 -1.19 -7.93
CA MET A 150 -11.09 -1.72 -8.06
C MET A 150 -10.57 -1.56 -9.48
N LEU A 151 -9.30 -1.23 -9.62
CA LEU A 151 -8.56 -1.41 -10.85
C LEU A 151 -7.86 -2.77 -10.78
N THR A 152 -8.10 -3.62 -11.76
CA THR A 152 -7.49 -4.96 -11.84
C THR A 152 -6.76 -5.11 -13.16
N GLU A 153 -5.50 -5.53 -13.12
CA GLU A 153 -4.76 -5.93 -14.31
C GLU A 153 -4.91 -7.45 -14.47
N ILE A 154 -5.50 -7.87 -15.61
CA ILE A 154 -5.74 -9.27 -15.90
C ILE A 154 -5.14 -9.68 -17.24
N ARG A 155 -4.76 -10.95 -17.35
CA ARG A 155 -4.64 -11.62 -18.65
C ARG A 155 -6.04 -11.89 -19.22
N PRO A 156 -6.26 -11.72 -20.52
CA PRO A 156 -7.52 -12.14 -21.10
C PRO A 156 -7.69 -13.65 -20.93
N PRO A 157 -8.83 -14.13 -20.42
CA PRO A 157 -9.15 -15.55 -20.47
C PRO A 157 -9.01 -16.11 -21.89
N GLU A 158 -8.70 -17.39 -22.03
CA GLU A 158 -8.52 -18.02 -23.36
C GLU A 158 -9.73 -17.82 -24.28
N THR A 159 -10.93 -17.80 -23.70
CA THR A 159 -12.20 -17.57 -24.41
C THR A 159 -12.34 -16.17 -25.01
N PHE A 160 -11.51 -15.20 -24.59
CA PHE A 160 -11.50 -13.83 -25.11
C PHE A 160 -10.48 -13.62 -26.22
N VAL A 161 -9.49 -14.49 -26.32
CA VAL A 161 -8.43 -14.38 -27.33
C VAL A 161 -9.03 -14.51 -28.75
N GLY A 162 -8.65 -13.59 -29.61
CA GLY A 162 -9.18 -13.50 -30.98
C GLY A 162 -10.53 -12.79 -31.12
N ARG A 163 -11.18 -12.41 -30.01
CA ARG A 163 -12.44 -11.66 -30.02
C ARG A 163 -12.20 -10.17 -29.77
N THR A 164 -13.11 -9.34 -30.23
CA THR A 164 -13.08 -7.90 -30.02
C THR A 164 -13.80 -7.51 -28.73
N LEU A 165 -13.48 -6.33 -28.15
CA LEU A 165 -14.19 -5.81 -26.98
C LEU A 165 -15.67 -5.57 -27.27
N ALA A 166 -16.02 -5.18 -28.51
CA ALA A 166 -17.40 -5.02 -28.97
C ALA A 166 -18.18 -6.33 -28.92
N GLU A 167 -17.58 -7.44 -29.34
CA GLU A 167 -18.19 -8.78 -29.28
C GLU A 167 -18.31 -9.32 -27.84
N LEU A 168 -17.33 -9.01 -26.99
CA LEU A 168 -17.30 -9.48 -25.62
C LEU A 168 -18.33 -8.78 -24.73
N ARG A 169 -18.65 -7.52 -25.01
CA ARG A 169 -19.66 -6.69 -24.30
C ARG A 169 -19.47 -6.75 -22.78
N LEU A 170 -18.22 -6.61 -22.31
CA LEU A 170 -17.84 -6.83 -20.91
C LEU A 170 -18.59 -5.92 -19.94
N GLN A 171 -18.83 -4.66 -20.33
CA GLN A 171 -19.62 -3.73 -19.54
C GLN A 171 -21.06 -4.18 -19.35
N GLU A 172 -21.71 -4.62 -20.41
CA GLU A 172 -23.12 -5.01 -20.37
C GLU A 172 -23.34 -6.35 -19.66
N ARG A 173 -22.42 -7.30 -19.87
CA ARG A 173 -22.56 -8.67 -19.36
C ARG A 173 -22.06 -8.86 -17.93
N PHE A 174 -21.01 -8.14 -17.56
CA PHE A 174 -20.29 -8.36 -16.30
C PHE A 174 -20.10 -7.09 -15.47
N ASN A 175 -20.50 -5.92 -15.96
CA ASN A 175 -20.22 -4.61 -15.34
C ASN A 175 -18.70 -4.36 -15.15
N VAL A 176 -17.90 -4.78 -16.14
CA VAL A 176 -16.45 -4.62 -16.19
C VAL A 176 -16.06 -3.67 -17.30
N ASN A 177 -15.39 -2.57 -16.95
CA ASN A 177 -14.92 -1.55 -17.91
C ASN A 177 -13.45 -1.76 -18.23
N VAL A 178 -13.09 -1.96 -19.50
CA VAL A 178 -11.70 -1.97 -19.94
C VAL A 178 -11.21 -0.53 -20.10
N ILE A 179 -10.23 -0.13 -19.30
CA ILE A 179 -9.68 1.23 -19.28
C ILE A 179 -8.47 1.34 -20.21
N ALA A 180 -7.62 0.31 -20.22
CA ALA A 180 -6.43 0.27 -21.05
C ALA A 180 -6.07 -1.16 -21.43
N ILE A 181 -5.33 -1.30 -22.52
CA ILE A 181 -4.71 -2.57 -22.93
C ILE A 181 -3.21 -2.34 -23.03
N ARG A 182 -2.42 -3.19 -22.36
CA ARG A 182 -0.98 -3.23 -22.49
C ARG A 182 -0.58 -4.41 -23.36
N ARG A 183 0.24 -4.18 -24.37
CA ARG A 183 0.73 -5.22 -25.28
C ARG A 183 2.08 -5.76 -24.86
N GLY A 184 2.35 -7.02 -25.19
CA GLY A 184 3.69 -7.61 -25.04
C GLY A 184 4.04 -8.03 -23.62
N GLY A 185 3.08 -8.37 -22.78
CA GLY A 185 3.31 -8.94 -21.45
C GLY A 185 3.79 -7.92 -20.38
N ARG A 186 4.25 -8.44 -19.24
CA ARG A 186 4.66 -7.63 -18.08
C ARG A 186 5.84 -6.70 -18.41
N GLY A 187 5.62 -5.42 -18.25
CA GLY A 187 6.71 -4.43 -18.06
C GLY A 187 7.26 -3.76 -19.33
N VAL A 188 6.87 -4.14 -20.55
CA VAL A 188 7.53 -3.67 -21.78
C VAL A 188 6.64 -2.88 -22.74
N GLY A 189 5.32 -2.87 -22.57
CA GLY A 189 4.39 -2.24 -23.50
C GLY A 189 3.79 -0.92 -23.01
N ALA A 190 3.59 0.03 -23.90
CA ALA A 190 2.77 1.21 -23.60
C ALA A 190 1.31 0.79 -23.40
N ALA A 191 0.67 1.36 -22.35
CA ALA A 191 -0.77 1.23 -22.17
C ALA A 191 -1.49 2.02 -23.29
N LEU A 192 -2.38 1.37 -24.01
CA LEU A 192 -3.13 1.95 -25.11
C LEU A 192 -4.61 2.11 -24.70
N VAL A 193 -5.25 3.13 -25.24
CA VAL A 193 -6.71 3.27 -25.15
C VAL A 193 -7.35 2.09 -25.87
N PRO A 194 -8.34 1.40 -25.28
CA PRO A 194 -8.99 0.26 -25.92
C PRO A 194 -9.69 0.64 -27.22
N SER A 195 -9.46 -0.13 -28.26
CA SER A 195 -10.26 -0.03 -29.49
C SER A 195 -11.34 -1.12 -29.48
N PRO A 196 -12.62 -0.76 -29.62
CA PRO A 196 -13.73 -1.73 -29.57
C PRO A 196 -13.63 -2.84 -30.61
N ASP A 197 -13.08 -2.52 -31.80
CA ASP A 197 -13.06 -3.39 -32.97
C ASP A 197 -11.79 -4.24 -33.11
N ARG A 198 -10.87 -4.07 -32.18
CA ARG A 198 -9.62 -4.81 -32.21
C ARG A 198 -9.74 -6.13 -31.44
N ALA A 199 -9.35 -7.22 -32.05
CA ALA A 199 -9.24 -8.52 -31.44
C ALA A 199 -8.14 -8.54 -30.37
N LEU A 200 -8.41 -9.18 -29.22
CA LEU A 200 -7.47 -9.38 -28.13
C LEU A 200 -6.45 -10.47 -28.48
N ALA A 201 -5.20 -10.23 -28.16
CA ALA A 201 -4.12 -11.21 -28.26
C ALA A 201 -3.91 -11.90 -26.91
N GLY A 202 -3.37 -13.11 -26.91
CA GLY A 202 -3.13 -13.88 -25.67
C GLY A 202 -2.07 -13.28 -24.73
N ASP A 203 -1.20 -12.41 -25.26
CA ASP A 203 -0.18 -11.66 -24.54
C ASP A 203 -0.62 -10.22 -24.15
N ASP A 204 -1.84 -9.82 -24.53
CA ASP A 204 -2.40 -8.55 -24.04
C ASP A 204 -2.65 -8.62 -22.53
N LEU A 205 -2.50 -7.47 -21.85
CA LEU A 205 -2.94 -7.30 -20.47
C LEU A 205 -4.03 -6.25 -20.43
N LEU A 206 -5.15 -6.59 -19.81
CA LEU A 206 -6.30 -5.69 -19.70
C LEU A 206 -6.26 -4.99 -18.35
N LEU A 207 -6.26 -3.67 -18.34
CA LEU A 207 -6.54 -2.88 -17.13
C LEU A 207 -8.05 -2.63 -17.11
N VAL A 208 -8.73 -3.18 -16.10
CA VAL A 208 -10.18 -3.09 -15.97
C VAL A 208 -10.59 -2.36 -14.69
N ALA A 209 -11.70 -1.63 -14.74
CA ALA A 209 -12.36 -1.07 -13.56
C ALA A 209 -13.67 -1.81 -13.31
N SER A 210 -13.84 -2.33 -12.11
CA SER A 210 -15.04 -3.09 -11.71
C SER A 210 -15.16 -3.17 -10.19
N SER A 211 -16.29 -3.69 -9.70
CA SER A 211 -16.35 -4.17 -8.32
C SER A 211 -15.58 -5.51 -8.17
N PRO A 212 -15.15 -5.86 -6.94
CA PRO A 212 -14.51 -7.16 -6.66
C PRO A 212 -15.38 -8.36 -7.05
N GLU A 213 -16.70 -8.21 -6.94
CA GLU A 213 -17.65 -9.25 -7.32
C GLU A 213 -17.76 -9.40 -8.85
N ALA A 214 -17.76 -8.28 -9.57
CA ALA A 214 -17.87 -8.25 -11.02
C ALA A 214 -16.69 -8.96 -11.71
N ILE A 215 -15.46 -8.72 -11.22
CA ILE A 215 -14.28 -9.40 -11.78
C ILE A 215 -14.30 -10.90 -11.49
N ARG A 216 -14.71 -11.32 -10.28
CA ARG A 216 -14.86 -12.75 -9.97
C ARG A 216 -15.88 -13.41 -10.87
N ASN A 217 -17.08 -12.82 -11.04
CA ASN A 217 -18.12 -13.31 -11.92
C ASN A 217 -17.67 -13.42 -13.39
N LEU A 218 -16.79 -12.52 -13.83
CA LEU A 218 -16.22 -12.58 -15.17
C LEU A 218 -15.31 -13.80 -15.30
N LEU A 219 -14.37 -13.99 -14.36
CA LEU A 219 -13.36 -15.07 -14.41
C LEU A 219 -13.97 -16.47 -14.18
N GLU A 220 -15.02 -16.58 -13.36
CA GLU A 220 -15.69 -17.87 -13.09
C GLU A 220 -16.62 -18.33 -14.24
N ARG A 221 -17.03 -17.43 -15.15
CA ARG A 221 -17.96 -17.74 -16.26
C ARG A 221 -17.28 -17.78 -17.61
N THR A 222 -15.97 -17.67 -17.65
CA THR A 222 -15.17 -17.69 -18.87
C THR A 222 -14.19 -18.83 -18.91
#